data_c8e4f8a45316774b4c26a4dd22cf7137
#
_entry.id   c8e4f8a45316774b4c26a4dd22cf7137
#
_cell.length_a   1.000
_cell.length_b   1.000
_cell.length_c   1.000
_cell.angle_alpha   90.00
_cell.angle_beta   90.00
_cell.angle_gamma   90.00
#
_symmetry.space_group_name_H-M   'P 1'
#
loop_
_entity.id
_entity.type
_entity.pdbx_description
1 polymer ?
#
loop_
_entity_poly.entity_id
_entity_poly.type
_entity_poly.pdbx_seq_one_letter_code
_entity_poly.pdbx_strand_id
1 'polypeptide(L)'
;LYTLMLLVNYKITLFLSLFMIINAFILIKVLSPIVKKAGLKREEAMKNFFEILNTNLNNFKLIKLKTKEDGVLNLFKTQSEIFAKANITNESVSAMPRIYLEGVGFCVLVFIVVFLVFKNQSDISGILATISIFVLALYRLMPSANRIITSYHDLLYYRSSLDIIYQILKQKEESLGEEKIDFDKELRLENLSFGYKDKKNLFTCLNLSIKKGEKIAFIGESGCGKSTLVDIIIGLLSPREGRVIVDKNELNMKNVKNYRQKIGYIPQNIYLFNDSIAKNISFGDEVDEEKLQRVIKQANLEHFVKNLPQGVQTKVGDGGSNLSGGQKQRIAIARALYLDPEILVLDEATSALDTESEARIMDEIYKISKDKTMIIIAHRLSTITRCDSIYRLEHGKLFKEDKK
;
A
#
# COMPACT_ATOMS: atom_id res chain seq x y z
N LEU A 1 40.88 24.83 -10.07
CA LEU A 1 41.17 25.71 -8.94
C LEU A 1 42.14 25.01 -7.96
N TYR A 2 41.82 23.78 -7.53
CA TYR A 2 42.71 23.01 -6.62
C TYR A 2 44.10 22.75 -7.17
N THR A 3 44.22 22.41 -8.46
CA THR A 3 45.51 22.23 -9.16
C THR A 3 46.30 23.53 -9.19
N LEU A 4 45.64 24.68 -9.38
CA LEU A 4 46.29 25.98 -9.36
C LEU A 4 46.81 26.35 -7.97
N MET A 5 46.08 26.02 -6.90
CA MET A 5 46.56 26.16 -5.53
C MET A 5 47.80 25.32 -5.26
N LEU A 6 47.86 24.08 -5.75
CA LEU A 6 48.99 23.21 -5.61
C LEU A 6 50.23 23.77 -6.32
N LEU A 7 50.06 24.37 -7.51
CA LEU A 7 51.13 24.98 -8.27
C LEU A 7 51.71 26.24 -7.57
N VAL A 8 50.85 27.03 -6.94
CA VAL A 8 51.26 28.25 -6.23
C VAL A 8 51.98 27.92 -4.92
N ASN A 9 51.39 27.05 -4.08
CA ASN A 9 52.06 26.65 -2.84
C ASN A 9 51.50 25.30 -2.35
N TYR A 10 52.14 24.19 -2.74
CA TYR A 10 51.66 22.84 -2.39
C TYR A 10 51.62 22.55 -0.89
N LYS A 11 52.57 23.13 -0.10
CA LYS A 11 52.62 22.89 1.35
C LYS A 11 51.41 23.48 2.06
N ILE A 12 51.06 24.74 1.75
CA ILE A 12 49.88 25.43 2.32
C ILE A 12 48.63 24.75 1.85
N THR A 13 48.52 24.38 0.57
CA THR A 13 47.36 23.70 0.00
C THR A 13 47.06 22.35 0.67
N LEU A 14 48.12 21.52 0.85
CA LEU A 14 47.97 20.21 1.53
C LEU A 14 47.57 20.37 2.99
N PHE A 15 48.19 21.31 3.71
CA PHE A 15 47.84 21.61 5.09
C PHE A 15 46.35 22.05 5.20
N LEU A 16 45.94 22.98 4.36
CA LEU A 16 44.55 23.48 4.35
C LEU A 16 43.56 22.38 4.01
N SER A 17 43.88 21.54 3.01
CA SER A 17 43.03 20.40 2.62
C SER A 17 42.89 19.38 3.75
N LEU A 18 43.98 18.99 4.37
CA LEU A 18 43.96 18.04 5.48
C LEU A 18 43.17 18.61 6.68
N PHE A 19 43.42 19.89 6.99
CA PHE A 19 42.70 20.57 8.08
C PHE A 19 41.20 20.63 7.83
N MET A 20 40.79 20.97 6.60
CA MET A 20 39.35 21.00 6.25
C MET A 20 38.72 19.60 6.27
N ILE A 21 39.41 18.57 5.82
CA ILE A 21 38.95 17.18 5.86
C ILE A 21 38.76 16.72 7.31
N ILE A 22 39.70 17.01 8.19
CA ILE A 22 39.61 16.68 9.63
C ILE A 22 38.36 17.37 10.27
N ASN A 23 38.19 18.67 10.01
CA ASN A 23 37.04 19.41 10.52
C ASN A 23 35.72 18.90 10.00
N ALA A 24 35.64 18.58 8.69
CA ALA A 24 34.43 17.97 8.11
C ALA A 24 34.14 16.60 8.76
N PHE A 25 35.16 15.78 8.99
CA PHE A 25 35.01 14.49 9.64
C PHE A 25 34.52 14.62 11.10
N ILE A 26 35.05 15.59 11.86
CA ILE A 26 34.60 15.90 13.23
C ILE A 26 33.11 16.30 13.22
N LEU A 27 32.72 17.21 12.30
CA LEU A 27 31.33 17.62 12.15
C LEU A 27 30.40 16.43 11.84
N ILE A 28 30.77 15.62 10.88
CA ILE A 28 30.00 14.43 10.52
C ILE A 28 29.85 13.51 11.74
N LYS A 29 30.94 13.22 12.44
CA LYS A 29 30.93 12.33 13.61
C LYS A 29 30.06 12.85 14.76
N VAL A 30 30.05 14.17 15.00
CA VAL A 30 29.29 14.79 16.08
C VAL A 30 27.81 14.97 15.71
N LEU A 31 27.51 15.42 14.50
CA LEU A 31 26.15 15.79 14.11
C LEU A 31 25.32 14.61 13.60
N SER A 32 25.93 13.61 12.95
CA SER A 32 25.20 12.46 12.39
C SER A 32 24.34 11.68 13.38
N PRO A 33 24.77 11.40 14.62
CA PRO A 33 23.90 10.71 15.59
C PRO A 33 22.64 11.51 15.94
N ILE A 34 22.76 12.85 16.00
CA ILE A 34 21.66 13.76 16.32
C ILE A 34 20.62 13.72 15.19
N VAL A 35 21.09 13.86 13.94
CA VAL A 35 20.27 13.80 12.73
C VAL A 35 19.56 12.45 12.60
N LYS A 36 20.30 11.36 12.77
CA LYS A 36 19.73 10.01 12.72
C LYS A 36 18.62 9.80 13.76
N LYS A 37 18.84 10.25 15.00
CA LYS A 37 17.83 10.17 16.07
C LYS A 37 16.61 11.04 15.77
N ALA A 38 16.80 12.22 15.19
CA ALA A 38 15.71 13.09 14.75
C ALA A 38 14.88 12.42 13.63
N GLY A 39 15.54 11.80 12.65
CA GLY A 39 14.88 11.06 11.56
C GLY A 39 13.99 9.92 12.08
N LEU A 40 14.48 9.10 13.01
CA LEU A 40 13.69 8.03 13.64
C LEU A 40 12.46 8.55 14.38
N LYS A 41 12.63 9.64 15.17
CA LYS A 41 11.51 10.27 15.88
C LYS A 41 10.47 10.86 14.94
N ARG A 42 10.92 11.46 13.83
CA ARG A 42 10.04 11.98 12.78
C ARG A 42 9.17 10.88 12.19
N GLU A 43 9.76 9.74 11.84
CA GLU A 43 9.05 8.62 11.25
C GLU A 43 8.01 8.02 12.19
N GLU A 44 8.39 7.76 13.44
CA GLU A 44 7.48 7.28 14.47
C GLU A 44 6.30 8.25 14.69
N ALA A 45 6.59 9.55 14.79
CA ALA A 45 5.56 10.57 14.94
C ALA A 45 4.63 10.63 13.73
N MET A 46 5.16 10.49 12.52
CA MET A 46 4.38 10.48 11.27
C MET A 46 3.46 9.26 11.19
N LYS A 47 3.97 8.07 11.56
CA LYS A 47 3.16 6.85 11.66
C LYS A 47 1.98 7.03 12.63
N ASN A 48 2.27 7.49 13.86
CA ASN A 48 1.26 7.72 14.88
C ASN A 48 0.26 8.79 14.47
N PHE A 49 0.71 9.83 13.79
CA PHE A 49 -0.13 10.88 13.22
C PHE A 49 -1.18 10.33 12.24
N PHE A 50 -0.76 9.51 11.28
CA PHE A 50 -1.69 8.89 10.33
C PHE A 50 -2.62 7.87 11.01
N GLU A 51 -2.14 7.14 12.00
CA GLU A 51 -2.97 6.22 12.79
C GLU A 51 -4.07 6.98 13.54
N ILE A 52 -3.73 8.09 14.21
CA ILE A 52 -4.69 8.96 14.89
C ILE A 52 -5.73 9.51 13.89
N LEU A 53 -5.29 9.99 12.72
CA LEU A 53 -6.21 10.50 11.70
C LEU A 53 -7.17 9.42 11.22
N ASN A 54 -6.65 8.29 10.78
CA ASN A 54 -7.48 7.21 10.22
C ASN A 54 -8.48 6.66 11.25
N THR A 55 -8.02 6.43 12.48
CA THR A 55 -8.88 5.90 13.53
C THR A 55 -9.98 6.89 13.92
N ASN A 56 -9.64 8.16 14.07
CA ASN A 56 -10.59 9.14 14.61
C ASN A 56 -11.52 9.71 13.53
N LEU A 57 -11.07 9.89 12.29
CA LEU A 57 -11.94 10.32 11.19
C LEU A 57 -13.00 9.26 10.87
N ASN A 58 -12.64 7.99 10.88
CA ASN A 58 -13.58 6.89 10.68
C ASN A 58 -14.61 6.79 11.82
N ASN A 59 -14.26 7.25 13.02
CA ASN A 59 -15.12 7.24 14.21
C ASN A 59 -15.65 8.64 14.58
N PHE A 60 -15.66 9.59 13.64
CA PHE A 60 -16.01 11.00 13.92
C PHE A 60 -17.35 11.19 14.59
N LYS A 61 -18.42 10.48 14.15
CA LYS A 61 -19.73 10.53 14.76
C LYS A 61 -19.71 10.12 16.23
N LEU A 62 -18.95 9.07 16.56
CA LEU A 62 -18.84 8.58 17.94
C LEU A 62 -18.07 9.58 18.81
N ILE A 63 -17.00 10.20 18.28
CA ILE A 63 -16.24 11.24 18.99
C ILE A 63 -17.15 12.42 19.33
N LYS A 64 -17.95 12.87 18.36
CA LYS A 64 -18.95 13.95 18.55
C LYS A 64 -19.99 13.59 19.60
N LEU A 65 -20.59 12.41 19.51
CA LEU A 65 -21.59 11.95 20.47
C LEU A 65 -21.05 11.82 21.91
N LYS A 66 -19.77 11.51 22.06
CA LYS A 66 -19.11 11.35 23.37
C LYS A 66 -18.39 12.60 23.84
N THR A 67 -18.43 13.69 23.07
CA THR A 67 -17.73 14.97 23.37
C THR A 67 -16.25 14.75 23.75
N LYS A 68 -15.53 13.97 22.92
CA LYS A 68 -14.12 13.58 23.17
C LYS A 68 -13.14 14.25 22.20
N GLU A 69 -13.54 15.36 21.57
CA GLU A 69 -12.73 16.09 20.61
C GLU A 69 -11.41 16.56 21.20
N ASP A 70 -11.44 17.12 22.44
CA ASP A 70 -10.25 17.62 23.10
C ASP A 70 -9.19 16.52 23.36
N GLY A 71 -9.66 15.31 23.69
CA GLY A 71 -8.77 14.16 23.84
C GLY A 71 -8.05 13.80 22.54
N VAL A 72 -8.78 13.78 21.42
CA VAL A 72 -8.21 13.51 20.09
C VAL A 72 -7.27 14.62 19.65
N LEU A 73 -7.66 15.88 19.85
CA LEU A 73 -6.84 17.04 19.53
C LEU A 73 -5.52 17.05 20.31
N ASN A 74 -5.56 16.68 21.60
CA ASN A 74 -4.36 16.59 22.42
C ASN A 74 -3.39 15.50 21.94
N LEU A 75 -3.91 14.31 21.56
CA LEU A 75 -3.09 13.26 20.96
C LEU A 75 -2.44 13.73 19.66
N PHE A 76 -3.23 14.35 18.78
CA PHE A 76 -2.75 14.90 17.52
C PHE A 76 -1.68 15.98 17.74
N LYS A 77 -1.92 16.92 18.65
CA LYS A 77 -0.99 17.99 19.02
C LYS A 77 0.35 17.42 19.52
N THR A 78 0.30 16.41 20.39
CA THR A 78 1.52 15.76 20.90
C THR A 78 2.37 15.18 19.79
N GLN A 79 1.78 14.46 18.84
CA GLN A 79 2.54 13.89 17.72
C GLN A 79 3.04 14.96 16.74
N SER A 80 2.23 16.00 16.51
CA SER A 80 2.63 17.14 15.68
C SER A 80 3.81 17.90 16.29
N GLU A 81 3.85 18.08 17.61
CA GLU A 81 4.99 18.70 18.30
C GLU A 81 6.26 17.86 18.21
N ILE A 82 6.18 16.53 18.34
CA ILE A 82 7.32 15.63 18.15
C ILE A 82 7.85 15.72 16.72
N PHE A 83 6.95 15.70 15.74
CA PHE A 83 7.29 15.84 14.33
C PHE A 83 7.95 17.19 14.04
N ALA A 84 7.36 18.30 14.53
CA ALA A 84 7.91 19.63 14.37
C ALA A 84 9.31 19.78 15.01
N LYS A 85 9.49 19.28 16.24
CA LYS A 85 10.79 19.29 16.92
C LYS A 85 11.85 18.49 16.16
N ALA A 86 11.47 17.34 15.57
CA ALA A 86 12.39 16.55 14.76
C ALA A 86 12.84 17.32 13.50
N ASN A 87 11.92 18.00 12.80
CA ASN A 87 12.23 18.82 11.64
C ASN A 87 13.11 20.02 12.01
N ILE A 88 12.75 20.75 13.06
CA ILE A 88 13.55 21.89 13.57
C ILE A 88 14.97 21.43 13.93
N THR A 89 15.10 20.26 14.57
CA THR A 89 16.43 19.70 14.91
C THR A 89 17.22 19.41 13.65
N ASN A 90 16.61 18.79 12.62
CA ASN A 90 17.29 18.52 11.37
C ASN A 90 17.72 19.81 10.66
N GLU A 91 16.84 20.79 10.53
CA GLU A 91 17.14 22.06 9.86
C GLU A 91 18.26 22.83 10.59
N SER A 92 18.17 22.92 11.94
CA SER A 92 19.17 23.59 12.75
C SER A 92 20.55 22.92 12.64
N VAL A 93 20.58 21.59 12.73
CA VAL A 93 21.83 20.81 12.60
C VAL A 93 22.38 20.89 11.18
N SER A 94 21.54 20.92 10.17
CA SER A 94 21.96 21.05 8.75
C SER A 94 22.53 22.44 8.43
N ALA A 95 22.19 23.48 9.17
CA ALA A 95 22.76 24.82 9.03
C ALA A 95 24.13 24.97 9.73
N MET A 96 24.39 24.18 10.78
CA MET A 96 25.63 24.28 11.58
C MET A 96 26.94 24.10 10.78
N PRO A 97 27.07 23.12 9.83
CA PRO A 97 28.28 22.94 9.08
C PRO A 97 28.74 24.18 8.32
N ARG A 98 27.79 24.93 7.76
CA ARG A 98 28.09 26.16 7.02
C ARG A 98 28.75 27.20 7.94
N ILE A 99 28.10 27.52 9.07
CA ILE A 99 28.55 28.53 10.00
C ILE A 99 29.93 28.16 10.59
N TYR A 100 30.08 26.88 10.96
CA TYR A 100 31.32 26.37 11.50
C TYR A 100 32.48 26.43 10.47
N LEU A 101 32.24 25.94 9.25
CA LEU A 101 33.26 25.94 8.19
C LEU A 101 33.66 27.36 7.77
N GLU A 102 32.71 28.29 7.68
CA GLU A 102 32.99 29.72 7.41
C GLU A 102 33.86 30.31 8.52
N GLY A 103 33.55 30.08 9.79
CA GLY A 103 34.37 30.55 10.92
C GLY A 103 35.77 29.96 10.95
N VAL A 104 35.88 28.64 10.79
CA VAL A 104 37.14 27.92 10.72
C VAL A 104 37.99 28.40 9.53
N GLY A 105 37.39 28.55 8.35
CA GLY A 105 38.02 29.02 7.17
C GLY A 105 38.57 30.44 7.30
N PHE A 106 37.82 31.33 7.95
CA PHE A 106 38.27 32.68 8.26
C PHE A 106 39.50 32.66 9.20
N CYS A 107 39.48 31.87 10.28
CA CYS A 107 40.64 31.73 11.21
C CYS A 107 41.87 31.20 10.47
N VAL A 108 41.73 30.20 9.62
CA VAL A 108 42.82 29.65 8.83
C VAL A 108 43.40 30.70 7.87
N LEU A 109 42.53 31.51 7.29
CA LEU A 109 42.95 32.57 6.36
C LEU A 109 43.78 33.63 7.09
N VAL A 110 43.33 34.09 8.28
CA VAL A 110 44.10 35.00 9.10
C VAL A 110 45.45 34.42 9.50
N PHE A 111 45.49 33.12 9.86
CA PHE A 111 46.73 32.45 10.21
C PHE A 111 47.72 32.38 9.00
N ILE A 112 47.21 32.08 7.81
CA ILE A 112 48.04 32.06 6.58
C ILE A 112 48.60 33.46 6.28
N VAL A 113 47.79 34.51 6.41
CA VAL A 113 48.25 35.89 6.20
C VAL A 113 49.38 36.24 7.18
N VAL A 114 49.17 36.00 8.46
CA VAL A 114 50.15 36.26 9.51
C VAL A 114 51.46 35.48 9.23
N PHE A 115 51.33 34.19 8.91
CA PHE A 115 52.49 33.35 8.60
C PHE A 115 53.28 33.84 7.39
N LEU A 116 52.58 34.24 6.29
CA LEU A 116 53.26 34.74 5.07
C LEU A 116 53.95 36.08 5.32
N VAL A 117 53.36 37.00 6.08
CA VAL A 117 53.94 38.28 6.42
C VAL A 117 55.20 38.10 7.28
N PHE A 118 55.19 37.17 8.27
CA PHE A 118 56.37 36.91 9.07
C PHE A 118 57.52 36.24 8.29
N LYS A 119 57.19 35.43 7.26
CA LYS A 119 58.14 34.66 6.51
C LYS A 119 58.82 35.45 5.37
N ASN A 120 58.10 36.34 4.70
CA ASN A 120 58.52 37.05 3.48
C ASN A 120 58.34 38.57 3.63
N GLN A 121 59.11 39.22 4.52
CA GLN A 121 58.98 40.66 4.80
C GLN A 121 59.30 41.59 3.61
N SER A 122 59.90 41.08 2.53
CA SER A 122 60.38 41.88 1.39
C SER A 122 59.55 41.79 0.13
N ASP A 123 58.55 40.85 0.01
CA ASP A 123 57.76 40.65 -1.23
C ASP A 123 56.25 40.74 -0.92
N ILE A 124 55.76 41.98 -0.79
CA ILE A 124 54.36 42.28 -0.53
C ILE A 124 53.44 41.88 -1.68
N SER A 125 53.92 42.02 -2.93
CA SER A 125 53.08 41.72 -4.14
C SER A 125 52.88 40.23 -4.31
N GLY A 126 53.85 39.38 -4.07
CA GLY A 126 53.72 37.94 -4.09
C GLY A 126 52.83 37.38 -3.00
N ILE A 127 52.90 38.00 -1.81
CA ILE A 127 52.00 37.69 -0.67
C ILE A 127 50.54 37.99 -1.04
N LEU A 128 50.28 39.15 -1.63
CA LEU A 128 48.90 39.57 -1.98
C LEU A 128 48.29 38.66 -3.04
N ALA A 129 49.07 38.28 -4.08
CA ALA A 129 48.61 37.33 -5.09
C ALA A 129 48.27 35.96 -4.50
N THR A 130 49.14 35.45 -3.61
CA THR A 130 48.90 34.17 -2.94
C THR A 130 47.66 34.19 -2.09
N ILE A 131 47.47 35.21 -1.26
CA ILE A 131 46.28 35.40 -0.42
C ILE A 131 45.00 35.44 -1.28
N SER A 132 45.00 36.21 -2.39
CA SER A 132 43.86 36.34 -3.27
C SER A 132 43.38 34.99 -3.85
N ILE A 133 44.35 34.13 -4.24
CA ILE A 133 44.05 32.78 -4.75
C ILE A 133 43.43 31.90 -3.65
N PHE A 134 43.98 31.95 -2.43
CA PHE A 134 43.46 31.15 -1.32
C PHE A 134 42.06 31.63 -0.85
N VAL A 135 41.83 32.94 -0.80
CA VAL A 135 40.49 33.50 -0.51
C VAL A 135 39.47 33.05 -1.54
N LEU A 136 39.80 33.19 -2.82
CA LEU A 136 38.90 32.76 -3.91
C LEU A 136 38.62 31.26 -3.87
N ALA A 137 39.65 30.46 -3.54
CA ALA A 137 39.52 29.03 -3.42
C ALA A 137 38.65 28.62 -2.25
N LEU A 138 38.82 29.20 -1.06
CA LEU A 138 38.00 28.95 0.09
C LEU A 138 36.56 29.35 -0.19
N TYR A 139 36.31 30.54 -0.77
CA TYR A 139 34.98 30.98 -1.16
C TYR A 139 34.24 29.99 -2.06
N ARG A 140 34.97 29.33 -3.00
CA ARG A 140 34.40 28.32 -3.91
C ARG A 140 34.28 26.91 -3.33
N LEU A 141 35.24 26.49 -2.47
CA LEU A 141 35.28 25.13 -1.95
C LEU A 141 34.34 24.93 -0.74
N MET A 142 34.16 25.96 0.10
CA MET A 142 33.29 25.88 1.29
C MET A 142 31.83 25.53 0.97
N PRO A 143 31.14 26.13 -0.02
CA PRO A 143 29.79 25.74 -0.37
C PRO A 143 29.70 24.30 -0.84
N SER A 144 30.71 23.80 -1.55
CA SER A 144 30.77 22.41 -2.01
C SER A 144 30.91 21.42 -0.84
N ALA A 145 31.79 21.71 0.11
CA ALA A 145 31.98 20.91 1.32
C ALA A 145 30.69 20.90 2.18
N ASN A 146 30.07 22.08 2.37
CA ASN A 146 28.79 22.18 3.07
C ASN A 146 27.71 21.34 2.40
N ARG A 147 27.58 21.40 1.05
CA ARG A 147 26.60 20.61 0.29
C ARG A 147 26.79 19.12 0.50
N ILE A 148 28.04 18.64 0.51
CA ILE A 148 28.33 17.22 0.76
C ILE A 148 27.86 16.80 2.17
N ILE A 149 28.18 17.61 3.19
CA ILE A 149 27.82 17.31 4.59
C ILE A 149 26.29 17.34 4.76
N THR A 150 25.62 18.36 4.24
CA THR A 150 24.14 18.48 4.35
C THR A 150 23.44 17.34 3.60
N SER A 151 23.87 17.01 2.37
CA SER A 151 23.30 15.88 1.64
C SER A 151 23.51 14.54 2.36
N TYR A 152 24.65 14.35 3.00
CA TYR A 152 24.90 13.17 3.84
C TYR A 152 23.97 13.13 5.07
N HIS A 153 23.74 14.26 5.71
CA HIS A 153 22.76 14.37 6.82
C HIS A 153 21.33 14.09 6.35
N ASP A 154 20.93 14.58 5.19
CA ASP A 154 19.61 14.31 4.62
C ASP A 154 19.42 12.81 4.35
N LEU A 155 20.43 12.13 3.79
CA LEU A 155 20.40 10.67 3.65
C LEU A 155 20.23 9.94 4.98
N LEU A 156 20.91 10.38 6.04
CA LEU A 156 20.74 9.81 7.39
C LEU A 156 19.36 10.09 7.99
N TYR A 157 18.83 11.29 7.75
CA TYR A 157 17.53 11.71 8.25
C TYR A 157 16.37 10.91 7.65
N TYR A 158 16.43 10.66 6.33
CA TYR A 158 15.41 9.91 5.59
C TYR A 158 15.70 8.41 5.46
N ARG A 159 16.81 7.93 6.05
CA ARG A 159 17.24 6.54 5.91
C ARG A 159 16.16 5.53 6.27
N SER A 160 15.44 5.76 7.35
CA SER A 160 14.39 4.86 7.81
C SER A 160 13.25 4.73 6.78
N SER A 161 12.85 5.84 6.17
CA SER A 161 11.86 5.84 5.09
C SER A 161 12.37 5.10 3.84
N LEU A 162 13.66 5.26 3.51
CA LEU A 162 14.31 4.51 2.41
C LEU A 162 14.36 3.01 2.70
N ASP A 163 14.68 2.63 3.93
CA ASP A 163 14.76 1.23 4.36
C ASP A 163 13.38 0.55 4.23
N ILE A 164 12.28 1.24 4.59
CA ILE A 164 10.91 0.72 4.41
C ILE A 164 10.59 0.52 2.92
N ILE A 165 10.83 1.54 2.09
CA ILE A 165 10.60 1.43 0.64
C ILE A 165 11.42 0.30 0.04
N TYR A 166 12.69 0.19 0.42
CA TYR A 166 13.57 -0.88 -0.03
C TYR A 166 13.06 -2.27 0.36
N GLN A 167 12.56 -2.43 1.60
CA GLN A 167 11.98 -3.70 2.04
C GLN A 167 10.72 -4.06 1.25
N ILE A 168 9.86 -3.09 0.95
CA ILE A 168 8.67 -3.30 0.13
C ILE A 168 9.07 -3.71 -1.30
N LEU A 169 10.00 -2.98 -1.92
CA LEU A 169 10.48 -3.29 -3.28
C LEU A 169 11.24 -4.62 -3.37
N LYS A 170 11.85 -5.08 -2.26
CA LYS A 170 12.53 -6.37 -2.18
C LYS A 170 11.58 -7.55 -2.03
N GLN A 171 10.33 -7.31 -1.65
CA GLN A 171 9.34 -8.39 -1.64
C GLN A 171 9.24 -8.94 -3.06
N LYS A 172 9.38 -10.26 -3.17
CA LYS A 172 9.24 -10.92 -4.47
C LYS A 172 7.83 -10.65 -4.98
N GLU A 173 7.74 -10.00 -6.13
CA GLU A 173 6.50 -10.00 -6.88
C GLU A 173 6.08 -11.44 -7.16
N GLU A 174 4.81 -11.74 -7.01
CA GLU A 174 4.26 -13.00 -7.49
C GLU A 174 4.44 -13.03 -9.00
N SER A 175 5.44 -13.74 -9.48
CA SER A 175 5.61 -13.98 -10.91
C SER A 175 4.52 -14.95 -11.37
N LEU A 176 3.38 -14.37 -11.75
CA LEU A 176 2.25 -15.14 -12.26
C LEU A 176 2.51 -15.48 -13.74
N GLY A 177 2.47 -16.76 -14.05
CA GLY A 177 2.53 -17.23 -15.44
C GLY A 177 1.21 -16.96 -16.18
N GLU A 178 1.25 -17.21 -17.49
CA GLU A 178 0.11 -17.00 -18.40
C GLU A 178 -0.41 -18.32 -19.00
N GLU A 179 -0.08 -19.45 -18.38
CA GLU A 179 -0.61 -20.74 -18.83
C GLU A 179 -2.14 -20.74 -18.76
N LYS A 180 -2.76 -21.16 -19.85
CA LYS A 180 -4.22 -21.28 -19.92
C LYS A 180 -4.70 -22.43 -19.06
N ILE A 181 -5.82 -22.23 -18.41
CA ILE A 181 -6.55 -23.24 -17.66
C ILE A 181 -8.03 -23.13 -18.01
N ASP A 182 -8.62 -24.23 -18.41
CA ASP A 182 -10.03 -24.29 -18.74
C ASP A 182 -10.79 -24.88 -17.54
N PHE A 183 -12.07 -24.51 -17.43
CA PHE A 183 -12.95 -25.02 -16.41
C PHE A 183 -14.19 -25.60 -17.09
N ASP A 184 -14.13 -26.89 -17.42
CA ASP A 184 -15.17 -27.57 -18.22
C ASP A 184 -15.99 -28.58 -17.41
N LYS A 185 -15.42 -29.15 -16.35
CA LYS A 185 -16.05 -30.23 -15.59
C LYS A 185 -16.21 -29.94 -14.11
N GLU A 186 -15.10 -29.80 -13.38
CA GLU A 186 -15.13 -29.69 -11.93
C GLU A 186 -13.89 -29.00 -11.37
N LEU A 187 -14.06 -28.44 -10.18
CA LEU A 187 -13.01 -27.96 -9.31
C LEU A 187 -12.93 -28.90 -8.10
N ARG A 188 -11.71 -29.37 -7.77
CA ARG A 188 -11.51 -30.28 -6.64
C ARG A 188 -10.46 -29.74 -5.66
N LEU A 189 -10.74 -29.93 -4.40
CA LEU A 189 -9.76 -29.78 -3.33
C LEU A 189 -9.37 -31.19 -2.87
N GLU A 190 -8.08 -31.49 -2.88
CA GLU A 190 -7.55 -32.80 -2.49
C GLU A 190 -6.62 -32.66 -1.29
N ASN A 191 -7.00 -33.28 -0.15
CA ASN A 191 -6.25 -33.32 1.09
C ASN A 191 -5.74 -31.96 1.56
N LEU A 192 -6.56 -30.93 1.38
CA LEU A 192 -6.18 -29.54 1.58
C LEU A 192 -6.01 -29.23 3.06
N SER A 193 -4.81 -28.78 3.44
CA SER A 193 -4.51 -28.25 4.78
C SER A 193 -4.01 -26.81 4.66
N PHE A 194 -4.52 -25.94 5.52
CA PHE A 194 -4.15 -24.53 5.52
C PHE A 194 -4.14 -23.93 6.93
N GLY A 195 -3.22 -23.01 7.15
CA GLY A 195 -3.15 -22.14 8.33
C GLY A 195 -2.35 -20.90 8.02
N TYR A 196 -2.68 -19.77 8.64
CA TYR A 196 -1.88 -18.55 8.53
C TYR A 196 -0.51 -18.73 9.17
N LYS A 197 0.49 -17.98 8.65
CA LYS A 197 1.86 -18.03 9.15
C LYS A 197 1.88 -17.98 10.69
N ASP A 198 2.65 -18.88 11.30
CA ASP A 198 2.83 -19.02 12.75
C ASP A 198 1.56 -19.40 13.56
N LYS A 199 0.47 -19.82 12.90
CA LYS A 199 -0.75 -20.31 13.56
C LYS A 199 -1.00 -21.79 13.27
N LYS A 200 -1.80 -22.44 14.15
CA LYS A 200 -2.31 -23.80 13.92
C LYS A 200 -3.10 -23.87 12.61
N ASN A 201 -3.15 -25.06 12.01
CA ASN A 201 -3.95 -25.27 10.82
C ASN A 201 -5.42 -24.95 11.10
N LEU A 202 -6.01 -24.18 10.19
CA LEU A 202 -7.42 -23.84 10.15
C LEU A 202 -8.21 -25.00 9.52
N PHE A 203 -7.62 -25.65 8.51
CA PHE A 203 -8.15 -26.82 7.83
C PHE A 203 -7.11 -27.93 7.85
N THR A 204 -7.57 -29.19 7.90
CA THR A 204 -6.71 -30.38 7.86
C THR A 204 -7.35 -31.45 6.98
N CYS A 205 -6.66 -31.86 5.93
CA CYS A 205 -7.08 -32.90 4.98
C CYS A 205 -8.50 -32.70 4.43
N LEU A 206 -8.83 -31.48 4.03
CA LEU A 206 -10.15 -31.14 3.51
C LEU A 206 -10.28 -31.59 2.04
N ASN A 207 -11.38 -32.25 1.72
CA ASN A 207 -11.71 -32.71 0.38
C ASN A 207 -13.07 -32.14 -0.04
N LEU A 208 -13.16 -31.64 -1.29
CA LEU A 208 -14.37 -31.08 -1.86
C LEU A 208 -14.33 -31.22 -3.37
N SER A 209 -15.47 -31.52 -4.01
CA SER A 209 -15.64 -31.43 -5.47
C SER A 209 -16.84 -30.53 -5.77
N ILE A 210 -16.66 -29.60 -6.72
CA ILE A 210 -17.66 -28.65 -7.21
C ILE A 210 -17.76 -28.82 -8.71
N LYS A 211 -18.92 -29.26 -9.21
CA LYS A 211 -19.14 -29.44 -10.64
C LYS A 211 -19.41 -28.11 -11.34
N LYS A 212 -19.04 -28.03 -12.63
CA LYS A 212 -19.41 -26.87 -13.46
C LYS A 212 -20.92 -26.67 -13.47
N GLY A 213 -21.36 -25.44 -13.23
CA GLY A 213 -22.79 -25.09 -13.13
C GLY A 213 -23.43 -25.41 -11.77
N GLU A 214 -22.71 -26.10 -10.86
CA GLU A 214 -23.22 -26.38 -9.51
C GLU A 214 -23.27 -25.10 -8.66
N LYS A 215 -24.33 -24.97 -7.86
CA LYS A 215 -24.48 -23.88 -6.88
C LYS A 215 -24.29 -24.43 -5.51
N ILE A 216 -23.20 -24.06 -4.86
CA ILE A 216 -22.87 -24.51 -3.51
C ILE A 216 -22.92 -23.38 -2.50
N ALA A 217 -23.24 -23.74 -1.25
CA ALA A 217 -23.17 -22.80 -0.15
C ALA A 217 -22.31 -23.31 0.99
N PHE A 218 -21.51 -22.41 1.56
CA PHE A 218 -20.77 -22.64 2.80
C PHE A 218 -21.48 -21.94 3.95
N ILE A 219 -21.80 -22.71 5.00
CA ILE A 219 -22.38 -22.22 6.26
C ILE A 219 -21.49 -22.59 7.44
N GLY A 220 -21.68 -21.98 8.59
CA GLY A 220 -20.94 -22.22 9.82
C GLY A 220 -20.77 -20.96 10.65
N GLU A 221 -20.23 -21.09 11.84
CA GLU A 221 -20.02 -19.98 12.75
C GLU A 221 -19.10 -18.89 12.17
N SER A 222 -19.26 -17.65 12.67
CA SER A 222 -18.36 -16.57 12.30
C SER A 222 -16.91 -16.91 12.74
N GLY A 223 -15.95 -16.67 11.83
CA GLY A 223 -14.55 -16.98 12.09
C GLY A 223 -14.12 -18.44 11.91
N CYS A 224 -15.01 -19.37 11.53
CA CYS A 224 -14.64 -20.78 11.29
C CYS A 224 -13.78 -20.98 10.02
N GLY A 225 -13.60 -19.93 9.17
CA GLY A 225 -12.71 -19.97 8.02
C GLY A 225 -13.41 -20.06 6.65
N LYS A 226 -14.71 -19.78 6.54
CA LYS A 226 -15.44 -19.83 5.25
C LYS A 226 -14.81 -18.97 4.17
N SER A 227 -14.54 -17.69 4.46
CA SER A 227 -13.90 -16.77 3.49
C SER A 227 -12.48 -17.22 3.15
N THR A 228 -11.71 -17.74 4.13
CA THR A 228 -10.39 -18.30 3.88
C THR A 228 -10.44 -19.52 2.94
N LEU A 229 -11.43 -20.39 3.10
CA LEU A 229 -11.63 -21.52 2.18
C LEU A 229 -11.95 -21.04 0.76
N VAL A 230 -12.82 -20.05 0.66
CA VAL A 230 -13.15 -19.44 -0.64
C VAL A 230 -11.92 -18.74 -1.25
N ASP A 231 -11.10 -18.04 -0.46
CA ASP A 231 -9.86 -17.42 -0.93
C ASP A 231 -8.87 -18.46 -1.51
N ILE A 232 -8.85 -19.67 -0.95
CA ILE A 232 -8.06 -20.77 -1.50
C ILE A 232 -8.69 -21.29 -2.81
N ILE A 233 -10.00 -21.47 -2.84
CA ILE A 233 -10.73 -21.93 -4.03
C ILE A 233 -10.53 -20.98 -5.22
N ILE A 234 -10.56 -19.68 -4.98
CA ILE A 234 -10.36 -18.67 -6.04
C ILE A 234 -8.87 -18.38 -6.32
N GLY A 235 -7.97 -19.11 -5.66
CA GLY A 235 -6.53 -18.99 -5.89
C GLY A 235 -5.88 -17.72 -5.35
N LEU A 236 -6.48 -17.05 -4.36
CA LEU A 236 -5.85 -15.93 -3.64
C LEU A 236 -4.87 -16.41 -2.57
N LEU A 237 -5.16 -17.58 -1.99
CA LEU A 237 -4.30 -18.22 -1.00
C LEU A 237 -3.87 -19.60 -1.51
N SER A 238 -2.60 -19.95 -1.30
CA SER A 238 -2.08 -21.27 -1.60
C SER A 238 -2.18 -22.17 -0.38
N PRO A 239 -2.60 -23.45 -0.50
CA PRO A 239 -2.62 -24.39 0.60
C PRO A 239 -1.19 -24.68 1.11
N ARG A 240 -1.07 -25.06 2.38
CA ARG A 240 0.21 -25.58 2.95
C ARG A 240 0.49 -26.99 2.47
N GLU A 241 -0.54 -27.81 2.41
CA GLU A 241 -0.50 -29.18 1.97
C GLU A 241 -1.76 -29.48 1.14
N GLY A 242 -1.68 -30.48 0.29
CA GLY A 242 -2.74 -30.78 -0.66
C GLY A 242 -2.72 -29.84 -1.85
N ARG A 243 -3.77 -29.86 -2.66
CA ARG A 243 -3.84 -29.12 -3.92
C ARG A 243 -5.26 -28.74 -4.32
N VAL A 244 -5.35 -27.69 -5.13
CA VAL A 244 -6.56 -27.30 -5.84
C VAL A 244 -6.42 -27.74 -7.30
N ILE A 245 -7.38 -28.46 -7.81
CA ILE A 245 -7.37 -29.00 -9.18
C ILE A 245 -8.58 -28.44 -9.93
N VAL A 246 -8.35 -27.89 -11.10
CA VAL A 246 -9.38 -27.44 -12.03
C VAL A 246 -9.35 -28.41 -13.23
N ASP A 247 -10.38 -29.21 -13.36
CA ASP A 247 -10.47 -30.35 -14.29
C ASP A 247 -9.30 -31.35 -14.12
N LYS A 248 -8.26 -31.21 -14.93
CA LYS A 248 -7.07 -32.06 -14.89
C LYS A 248 -5.82 -31.32 -14.44
N ASN A 249 -5.89 -30.01 -14.28
CA ASN A 249 -4.75 -29.16 -14.05
C ASN A 249 -4.69 -28.71 -12.58
N GLU A 250 -3.54 -28.87 -11.94
CA GLU A 250 -3.29 -28.31 -10.64
C GLU A 250 -3.17 -26.78 -10.74
N LEU A 251 -3.89 -26.08 -9.87
CA LEU A 251 -3.81 -24.63 -9.76
C LEU A 251 -2.48 -24.23 -9.10
N ASN A 252 -1.67 -23.47 -9.81
CA ASN A 252 -0.34 -23.04 -9.38
C ASN A 252 -0.01 -21.64 -9.92
N MET A 253 1.17 -21.13 -9.59
CA MET A 253 1.59 -19.78 -10.00
C MET A 253 1.65 -19.55 -11.51
N LYS A 254 1.72 -20.61 -12.34
CA LYS A 254 1.81 -20.46 -13.80
C LYS A 254 0.44 -20.21 -14.44
N ASN A 255 -0.65 -20.73 -13.86
CA ASN A 255 -1.99 -20.69 -14.45
C ASN A 255 -3.03 -19.91 -13.62
N VAL A 256 -2.71 -19.55 -12.38
CA VAL A 256 -3.66 -18.88 -11.46
C VAL A 256 -4.15 -17.53 -11.99
N LYS A 257 -3.32 -16.79 -12.75
CA LYS A 257 -3.71 -15.52 -13.37
C LYS A 257 -4.89 -15.73 -14.36
N ASN A 258 -4.80 -16.75 -15.20
CA ASN A 258 -5.83 -17.09 -16.17
C ASN A 258 -7.09 -17.63 -15.47
N TYR A 259 -6.93 -18.43 -14.42
CA TYR A 259 -8.03 -18.93 -13.60
C TYR A 259 -8.81 -17.80 -12.93
N ARG A 260 -8.13 -16.83 -12.31
CA ARG A 260 -8.75 -15.67 -11.64
C ARG A 260 -9.62 -14.84 -12.61
N GLN A 261 -9.29 -14.78 -13.90
CA GLN A 261 -10.11 -14.10 -14.92
C GLN A 261 -11.46 -14.74 -15.15
N LYS A 262 -11.63 -16.03 -14.80
CA LYS A 262 -12.89 -16.77 -14.91
C LYS A 262 -13.80 -16.56 -13.69
N ILE A 263 -13.38 -15.76 -12.71
CA ILE A 263 -14.06 -15.59 -11.42
C ILE A 263 -14.64 -14.19 -11.31
N GLY A 264 -15.94 -14.10 -11.06
CA GLY A 264 -16.61 -12.89 -10.60
C GLY A 264 -16.77 -12.93 -9.08
N TYR A 265 -16.27 -11.93 -8.36
CA TYR A 265 -16.32 -11.88 -6.91
C TYR A 265 -17.13 -10.70 -6.42
N ILE A 266 -18.11 -10.97 -5.56
CA ILE A 266 -18.94 -9.97 -4.89
C ILE A 266 -18.59 -10.00 -3.40
N PRO A 267 -17.86 -9.00 -2.88
CA PRO A 267 -17.39 -8.98 -1.49
C PRO A 267 -18.50 -8.64 -0.51
N GLN A 268 -18.30 -9.00 0.76
CA GLN A 268 -19.16 -8.60 1.88
C GLN A 268 -19.22 -7.08 2.04
N ASN A 269 -18.07 -6.40 2.02
CA ASN A 269 -17.96 -4.96 2.09
C ASN A 269 -17.65 -4.38 0.72
N ILE A 270 -18.64 -3.72 0.13
CA ILE A 270 -18.50 -3.13 -1.21
C ILE A 270 -17.83 -1.78 -1.10
N TYR A 271 -16.62 -1.70 -1.66
CA TYR A 271 -15.90 -0.45 -1.84
C TYR A 271 -15.97 0.02 -3.29
N LEU A 272 -16.38 1.28 -3.48
CA LEU A 272 -16.40 1.93 -4.78
C LEU A 272 -15.37 3.05 -4.81
N PHE A 273 -14.62 3.12 -5.90
CA PHE A 273 -13.67 4.22 -6.12
C PHE A 273 -14.41 5.52 -6.34
N ASN A 274 -13.79 6.63 -5.94
CA ASN A 274 -14.32 7.97 -6.22
C ASN A 274 -14.19 8.32 -7.72
N ASP A 275 -14.87 7.56 -8.54
CA ASP A 275 -14.90 7.70 -10.00
C ASP A 275 -16.33 7.46 -10.53
N SER A 276 -16.51 7.41 -11.85
CA SER A 276 -17.80 7.15 -12.49
C SER A 276 -18.31 5.73 -12.24
N ILE A 277 -19.61 5.52 -12.44
CA ILE A 277 -20.23 4.19 -12.39
C ILE A 277 -19.56 3.26 -13.41
N ALA A 278 -19.32 3.75 -14.64
CA ALA A 278 -18.68 2.98 -15.70
C ALA A 278 -17.30 2.47 -15.28
N LYS A 279 -16.43 3.33 -14.75
CA LYS A 279 -15.10 2.96 -14.27
C LYS A 279 -15.12 2.06 -13.04
N ASN A 280 -16.13 2.21 -12.17
CA ASN A 280 -16.33 1.29 -11.06
C ASN A 280 -16.73 -0.11 -11.54
N ILE A 281 -17.49 -0.23 -12.61
CA ILE A 281 -17.90 -1.51 -13.19
C ILE A 281 -16.74 -2.16 -13.94
N SER A 282 -16.00 -1.40 -14.79
CA SER A 282 -14.83 -1.91 -15.51
C SER A 282 -13.61 -2.20 -14.63
N PHE A 283 -13.62 -1.70 -13.37
CA PHE A 283 -12.56 -1.87 -12.37
C PHE A 283 -11.17 -1.43 -12.83
N GLY A 284 -11.09 -0.37 -13.62
CA GLY A 284 -9.83 0.23 -14.08
C GLY A 284 -9.43 -0.19 -15.50
N ASP A 285 -10.08 -1.16 -16.09
CA ASP A 285 -9.91 -1.50 -17.50
C ASP A 285 -10.51 -0.40 -18.40
N GLU A 286 -10.14 -0.39 -19.68
CA GLU A 286 -10.83 0.42 -20.68
C GLU A 286 -12.31 0.01 -20.75
N VAL A 287 -13.18 1.03 -20.77
CA VAL A 287 -14.62 0.80 -20.77
C VAL A 287 -15.06 0.31 -22.14
N ASP A 288 -15.48 -0.93 -22.21
CA ASP A 288 -16.16 -1.53 -23.36
C ASP A 288 -17.66 -1.27 -23.22
N GLU A 289 -18.21 -0.46 -24.11
CA GLU A 289 -19.60 0.00 -24.03
C GLU A 289 -20.61 -1.14 -24.16
N GLU A 290 -20.35 -2.14 -25.01
CA GLU A 290 -21.26 -3.28 -25.19
C GLU A 290 -21.32 -4.14 -23.91
N LYS A 291 -20.15 -4.42 -23.31
CA LYS A 291 -20.09 -5.13 -22.03
C LYS A 291 -20.75 -4.34 -20.90
N LEU A 292 -20.51 -3.04 -20.87
CA LEU A 292 -21.09 -2.15 -19.87
C LEU A 292 -22.62 -2.16 -19.92
N GLN A 293 -23.20 -1.98 -21.10
CA GLN A 293 -24.65 -2.00 -21.29
C GLN A 293 -25.26 -3.36 -20.92
N ARG A 294 -24.61 -4.44 -21.33
CA ARG A 294 -25.00 -5.79 -20.95
C ARG A 294 -25.10 -5.97 -19.43
N VAL A 295 -24.06 -5.60 -18.69
CA VAL A 295 -24.03 -5.84 -17.23
C VAL A 295 -24.91 -4.84 -16.47
N ILE A 296 -25.11 -3.62 -16.95
CA ILE A 296 -26.08 -2.66 -16.42
C ILE A 296 -27.48 -3.26 -16.48
N LYS A 297 -27.84 -3.87 -17.59
CA LYS A 297 -29.14 -4.56 -17.76
C LYS A 297 -29.23 -5.77 -16.84
N GLN A 298 -28.20 -6.62 -16.82
CA GLN A 298 -28.15 -7.80 -15.97
C GLN A 298 -28.27 -7.44 -14.47
N ALA A 299 -27.58 -6.41 -14.01
CA ALA A 299 -27.64 -5.96 -12.62
C ALA A 299 -28.85 -5.06 -12.29
N ASN A 300 -29.81 -4.90 -13.23
CA ASN A 300 -31.01 -4.08 -13.08
C ASN A 300 -30.68 -2.62 -12.66
N LEU A 301 -29.65 -2.04 -13.30
CA LEU A 301 -29.21 -0.66 -13.08
C LEU A 301 -29.76 0.32 -14.12
N GLU A 302 -30.43 -0.15 -15.19
CA GLU A 302 -30.84 0.69 -16.31
C GLU A 302 -31.68 1.89 -15.88
N HIS A 303 -32.73 1.65 -15.10
CA HIS A 303 -33.61 2.72 -14.62
C HIS A 303 -32.88 3.73 -13.73
N PHE A 304 -32.00 3.23 -12.86
CA PHE A 304 -31.18 4.09 -11.99
C PHE A 304 -30.25 4.97 -12.81
N VAL A 305 -29.49 4.38 -13.73
CA VAL A 305 -28.51 5.09 -14.57
C VAL A 305 -29.18 6.13 -15.48
N LYS A 306 -30.34 5.78 -16.09
CA LYS A 306 -31.10 6.72 -16.96
C LYS A 306 -31.59 7.98 -16.23
N ASN A 307 -31.85 7.88 -14.94
CA ASN A 307 -32.31 9.00 -14.13
C ASN A 307 -31.19 9.89 -13.59
N LEU A 308 -29.92 9.52 -13.83
CA LEU A 308 -28.77 10.33 -13.43
C LEU A 308 -28.40 11.37 -14.50
N PRO A 309 -28.05 12.61 -14.11
CA PRO A 309 -27.73 13.69 -15.07
C PRO A 309 -26.61 13.35 -16.07
N GLN A 310 -25.64 12.55 -15.64
CA GLN A 310 -24.50 12.13 -16.47
C GLN A 310 -24.53 10.62 -16.77
N GLY A 311 -25.66 9.95 -16.55
CA GLY A 311 -25.79 8.52 -16.80
C GLY A 311 -24.68 7.70 -16.12
N VAL A 312 -24.04 6.82 -16.90
CA VAL A 312 -22.91 5.97 -16.43
C VAL A 312 -21.65 6.75 -16.04
N GLN A 313 -21.51 8.00 -16.47
CA GLN A 313 -20.37 8.85 -16.13
C GLN A 313 -20.54 9.59 -14.80
N THR A 314 -21.66 9.38 -14.11
CA THR A 314 -21.93 9.99 -12.79
C THR A 314 -20.94 9.46 -11.77
N LYS A 315 -20.25 10.36 -11.05
CA LYS A 315 -19.32 10.03 -9.96
C LYS A 315 -20.08 9.54 -8.73
N VAL A 316 -19.64 8.41 -8.18
CA VAL A 316 -20.29 7.76 -7.04
C VAL A 316 -19.89 8.33 -5.67
N GLY A 317 -18.88 9.20 -5.62
CA GLY A 317 -18.29 9.69 -4.38
C GLY A 317 -17.33 8.69 -3.72
N ASP A 318 -16.64 9.13 -2.69
CA ASP A 318 -15.69 8.27 -1.96
C ASP A 318 -16.43 7.14 -1.24
N GLY A 319 -15.96 5.89 -1.44
CA GLY A 319 -16.64 4.69 -0.94
C GLY A 319 -18.09 4.57 -1.40
N GLY A 320 -18.50 5.28 -2.46
CA GLY A 320 -19.88 5.31 -2.95
C GLY A 320 -20.83 6.10 -2.05
N SER A 321 -20.35 7.17 -1.39
CA SER A 321 -21.13 7.98 -0.43
C SER A 321 -22.45 8.53 -0.99
N ASN A 322 -22.54 8.70 -2.32
CA ASN A 322 -23.71 9.24 -3.00
C ASN A 322 -24.76 8.17 -3.37
N LEU A 323 -24.53 6.91 -2.96
CA LEU A 323 -25.36 5.77 -3.36
C LEU A 323 -26.01 5.07 -2.16
N SER A 324 -27.22 4.54 -2.38
CA SER A 324 -27.84 3.63 -1.41
C SER A 324 -27.13 2.27 -1.36
N GLY A 325 -27.32 1.50 -0.28
CA GLY A 325 -26.76 0.16 -0.13
C GLY A 325 -27.11 -0.76 -1.31
N GLY A 326 -28.34 -0.77 -1.75
CA GLY A 326 -28.79 -1.57 -2.90
C GLY A 326 -28.18 -1.13 -4.23
N GLN A 327 -27.96 0.18 -4.44
CA GLN A 327 -27.26 0.69 -5.64
C GLN A 327 -25.80 0.26 -5.66
N LYS A 328 -25.08 0.39 -4.52
CA LYS A 328 -23.70 -0.11 -4.39
C LYS A 328 -23.61 -1.60 -4.72
N GLN A 329 -24.55 -2.37 -4.22
CA GLN A 329 -24.56 -3.80 -4.44
C GLN A 329 -24.80 -4.16 -5.91
N ARG A 330 -25.74 -3.51 -6.59
CA ARG A 330 -25.95 -3.70 -8.03
C ARG A 330 -24.74 -3.32 -8.86
N ILE A 331 -24.01 -2.27 -8.49
CA ILE A 331 -22.75 -1.91 -9.15
C ILE A 331 -21.69 -3.00 -8.90
N ALA A 332 -21.61 -3.58 -7.68
CA ALA A 332 -20.69 -4.68 -7.40
C ALA A 332 -21.06 -5.96 -8.19
N ILE A 333 -22.35 -6.24 -8.36
CA ILE A 333 -22.82 -7.34 -9.21
C ILE A 333 -22.42 -7.07 -10.68
N ALA A 334 -22.68 -5.88 -11.21
CA ALA A 334 -22.30 -5.50 -12.57
C ALA A 334 -20.78 -5.64 -12.79
N ARG A 335 -19.98 -5.19 -11.81
CA ARG A 335 -18.51 -5.36 -11.79
C ARG A 335 -18.11 -6.83 -11.87
N ALA A 336 -18.69 -7.68 -11.04
CA ALA A 336 -18.39 -9.12 -11.02
C ALA A 336 -18.74 -9.81 -12.34
N LEU A 337 -19.76 -9.34 -13.06
CA LEU A 337 -20.23 -9.91 -14.32
C LEU A 337 -19.52 -9.31 -15.55
N TYR A 338 -18.73 -8.24 -15.40
CA TYR A 338 -18.19 -7.49 -16.53
C TYR A 338 -17.33 -8.31 -17.49
N LEU A 339 -16.50 -9.20 -16.95
CA LEU A 339 -15.65 -10.12 -17.72
C LEU A 339 -16.32 -11.44 -18.09
N ASP A 340 -17.63 -11.56 -17.87
CA ASP A 340 -18.41 -12.78 -18.11
C ASP A 340 -17.84 -14.04 -17.45
N PRO A 341 -17.73 -14.07 -16.11
CA PRO A 341 -17.08 -15.15 -15.40
C PRO A 341 -17.82 -16.48 -15.51
N GLU A 342 -17.08 -17.59 -15.42
CA GLU A 342 -17.64 -18.96 -15.34
C GLU A 342 -18.00 -19.34 -13.90
N ILE A 343 -17.32 -18.74 -12.92
CA ILE A 343 -17.54 -18.95 -11.48
C ILE A 343 -17.95 -17.64 -10.84
N LEU A 344 -19.07 -17.60 -10.11
CA LEU A 344 -19.51 -16.43 -9.37
C LEU A 344 -19.43 -16.72 -7.86
N VAL A 345 -18.70 -15.89 -7.16
CA VAL A 345 -18.51 -15.99 -5.70
C VAL A 345 -19.26 -14.87 -5.00
N LEU A 346 -20.07 -15.22 -4.01
CA LEU A 346 -20.81 -14.29 -3.17
C LEU A 346 -20.32 -14.45 -1.71
N ASP A 347 -19.59 -13.48 -1.21
CA ASP A 347 -19.12 -13.47 0.17
C ASP A 347 -20.03 -12.57 1.03
N GLU A 348 -21.05 -13.17 1.66
CA GLU A 348 -22.05 -12.46 2.49
C GLU A 348 -22.63 -11.22 1.82
N ALA A 349 -22.69 -11.21 0.51
CA ALA A 349 -22.94 -10.04 -0.32
C ALA A 349 -24.25 -9.28 -0.01
N THR A 350 -25.17 -9.87 0.73
CA THR A 350 -26.51 -9.32 1.03
C THR A 350 -26.73 -8.99 2.50
N SER A 351 -25.70 -9.13 3.35
CA SER A 351 -25.82 -8.98 4.81
C SER A 351 -26.28 -7.59 5.28
N ALA A 352 -26.01 -6.54 4.49
CA ALA A 352 -26.36 -5.16 4.80
C ALA A 352 -27.78 -4.75 4.34
N LEU A 353 -28.57 -5.67 3.73
CA LEU A 353 -29.89 -5.39 3.19
C LEU A 353 -31.01 -5.94 4.10
N ASP A 354 -32.19 -5.32 3.98
CA ASP A 354 -33.41 -5.89 4.50
C ASP A 354 -33.80 -7.17 3.75
N THR A 355 -34.57 -8.03 4.39
CA THR A 355 -34.87 -9.38 3.89
C THR A 355 -35.59 -9.37 2.53
N GLU A 356 -36.44 -8.37 2.25
CA GLU A 356 -37.15 -8.27 0.99
C GLU A 356 -36.22 -7.85 -0.17
N SER A 357 -35.36 -6.86 0.05
CA SER A 357 -34.37 -6.41 -0.90
C SER A 357 -33.34 -7.50 -1.19
N GLU A 358 -32.92 -8.24 -0.16
CA GLU A 358 -32.05 -9.40 -0.29
C GLU A 358 -32.66 -10.47 -1.19
N ALA A 359 -33.91 -10.86 -0.92
CA ALA A 359 -34.57 -11.89 -1.72
C ALA A 359 -34.66 -11.50 -3.20
N ARG A 360 -35.01 -10.24 -3.49
CA ARG A 360 -35.06 -9.72 -4.88
C ARG A 360 -33.70 -9.78 -5.57
N ILE A 361 -32.66 -9.33 -4.90
CA ILE A 361 -31.29 -9.32 -5.47
C ILE A 361 -30.80 -10.76 -5.68
N MET A 362 -31.03 -11.65 -4.73
CA MET A 362 -30.67 -13.05 -4.89
C MET A 362 -31.43 -13.70 -6.04
N ASP A 363 -32.73 -13.40 -6.21
CA ASP A 363 -33.52 -13.87 -7.37
C ASP A 363 -32.93 -13.40 -8.71
N GLU A 364 -32.48 -12.15 -8.78
CA GLU A 364 -31.81 -11.58 -9.94
C GLU A 364 -30.47 -12.31 -10.21
N ILE A 365 -29.64 -12.49 -9.16
CA ILE A 365 -28.35 -13.20 -9.29
C ILE A 365 -28.56 -14.64 -9.78
N TYR A 366 -29.52 -15.36 -9.21
CA TYR A 366 -29.83 -16.74 -9.65
C TYR A 366 -30.31 -16.83 -11.11
N LYS A 367 -31.05 -15.83 -11.58
CA LYS A 367 -31.48 -15.76 -13.00
C LYS A 367 -30.30 -15.52 -13.95
N ILE A 368 -29.40 -14.60 -13.56
CA ILE A 368 -28.23 -14.21 -14.37
C ILE A 368 -27.18 -15.34 -14.40
N SER A 369 -27.08 -16.07 -13.31
CA SER A 369 -26.07 -17.14 -13.12
C SER A 369 -26.60 -18.54 -13.41
N LYS A 370 -27.62 -18.66 -14.25
CA LYS A 370 -28.27 -19.96 -14.53
C LYS A 370 -27.26 -21.03 -14.99
N ASP A 371 -26.33 -20.64 -15.84
CA ASP A 371 -25.33 -21.53 -16.44
C ASP A 371 -23.93 -21.40 -15.79
N LYS A 372 -23.84 -20.64 -14.68
CA LYS A 372 -22.56 -20.38 -13.99
C LYS A 372 -22.45 -21.22 -12.70
N THR A 373 -21.23 -21.60 -12.36
CA THR A 373 -20.95 -22.18 -11.04
C THR A 373 -21.06 -21.08 -9.98
N MET A 374 -21.77 -21.34 -8.87
CA MET A 374 -21.90 -20.37 -7.80
C MET A 374 -21.34 -20.91 -6.49
N ILE A 375 -20.56 -20.08 -5.82
CA ILE A 375 -20.04 -20.35 -4.48
C ILE A 375 -20.53 -19.25 -3.56
N ILE A 376 -21.35 -19.61 -2.57
CA ILE A 376 -22.02 -18.66 -1.70
C ILE A 376 -21.56 -18.86 -0.26
N ILE A 377 -21.07 -17.81 0.39
CA ILE A 377 -20.93 -17.78 1.84
C ILE A 377 -22.19 -17.13 2.39
N ALA A 378 -22.97 -17.85 3.18
CA ALA A 378 -24.23 -17.38 3.68
C ALA A 378 -24.38 -17.59 5.19
N HIS A 379 -25.02 -16.60 5.83
CA HIS A 379 -25.47 -16.67 7.22
C HIS A 379 -27.00 -16.86 7.31
N ARG A 380 -27.74 -16.65 6.22
CA ARG A 380 -29.21 -16.74 6.21
C ARG A 380 -29.67 -17.94 5.37
N LEU A 381 -30.61 -18.70 5.91
CA LEU A 381 -31.17 -19.88 5.25
C LEU A 381 -31.88 -19.53 3.94
N SER A 382 -32.50 -18.35 3.85
CA SER A 382 -33.21 -17.87 2.63
C SER A 382 -32.27 -17.81 1.41
N THR A 383 -31.02 -17.50 1.62
CA THR A 383 -30.01 -17.33 0.55
C THR A 383 -29.59 -18.67 -0.07
N ILE A 384 -29.65 -19.76 0.68
CA ILE A 384 -29.10 -21.07 0.30
C ILE A 384 -30.12 -22.08 -0.18
N THR A 385 -31.41 -21.75 -0.13
CA THR A 385 -32.53 -22.67 -0.50
C THR A 385 -32.43 -23.23 -1.92
N ARG A 386 -31.79 -22.46 -2.82
CA ARG A 386 -31.62 -22.83 -4.24
C ARG A 386 -30.25 -23.41 -4.56
N CYS A 387 -29.38 -23.60 -3.58
CA CYS A 387 -28.08 -24.24 -3.80
C CYS A 387 -28.29 -25.74 -4.03
N ASP A 388 -27.46 -26.34 -4.91
CA ASP A 388 -27.49 -27.78 -5.16
C ASP A 388 -26.89 -28.56 -3.99
N SER A 389 -25.84 -28.03 -3.36
CA SER A 389 -25.19 -28.61 -2.21
C SER A 389 -24.91 -27.56 -1.14
N ILE A 390 -25.05 -27.94 0.13
CA ILE A 390 -24.75 -27.09 1.27
C ILE A 390 -23.68 -27.80 2.09
N TYR A 391 -22.63 -27.06 2.45
CA TYR A 391 -21.52 -27.56 3.25
C TYR A 391 -21.37 -26.74 4.51
N ARG A 392 -21.43 -27.42 5.68
CA ARG A 392 -21.13 -26.82 6.97
C ARG A 392 -19.64 -26.94 7.25
N LEU A 393 -18.99 -25.80 7.51
CA LEU A 393 -17.61 -25.76 7.96
C LEU A 393 -17.58 -25.66 9.48
N GLU A 394 -17.06 -26.69 10.11
CA GLU A 394 -16.99 -26.80 11.57
C GLU A 394 -15.67 -27.47 11.98
N HIS A 395 -14.93 -26.86 12.95
CA HIS A 395 -13.64 -27.36 13.43
C HIS A 395 -12.63 -27.75 12.34
N GLY A 396 -12.61 -26.97 11.23
CA GLY A 396 -11.70 -27.21 10.12
C GLY A 396 -12.06 -28.37 9.20
N LYS A 397 -13.27 -28.93 9.32
CA LYS A 397 -13.81 -30.00 8.48
C LYS A 397 -15.08 -29.54 7.76
N LEU A 398 -15.34 -30.10 6.58
CA LEU A 398 -16.56 -29.89 5.82
C LEU A 398 -17.52 -31.08 6.00
N PHE A 399 -18.76 -30.75 6.33
CA PHE A 399 -19.87 -31.69 6.41
C PHE A 399 -20.92 -31.28 5.36
N LYS A 400 -21.28 -32.23 4.50
CA LYS A 400 -22.38 -32.01 3.56
C LYS A 400 -23.68 -32.12 4.31
N GLU A 401 -24.56 -31.11 4.16
CA GLU A 401 -25.88 -31.10 4.76
C GLU A 401 -26.92 -31.63 3.78
N ASP A 402 -27.80 -32.48 4.29
CA ASP A 402 -28.97 -32.91 3.52
C ASP A 402 -29.95 -31.75 3.41
N LYS A 403 -30.49 -31.53 2.21
CA LYS A 403 -31.59 -30.58 2.01
C LYS A 403 -32.82 -31.05 2.79
N LYS A 404 -33.18 -30.34 3.84
CA LYS A 404 -34.48 -30.52 4.49
C LYS A 404 -35.57 -29.78 3.72
#